data_840e404e7e5c4916720da9396b3f764d
#
_entry.id   840e404e7e5c4916720da9396b3f764d
#
_cell.length_a   1.000
_cell.length_b   1.000
_cell.length_c   1.000
_cell.angle_alpha   90.00
_cell.angle_beta   90.00
_cell.angle_gamma   90.00
#
_symmetry.space_group_name_H-M   'P 1'
#
loop_
_entity.id
_entity.type
_entity.pdbx_description
1 polymer ?
#
loop_
_entity_poly.entity_id
_entity_poly.type
_entity_poly.pdbx_seq_one_letter_code
_entity_poly.pdbx_strand_id
1 'polypeptide(L)'
;MAFFKKVKKKITGLWYPQVVVVGKPVTTDQVADRLALISTVSRGDTYAVLKDLGEVMASFMAEGRTVKLEGVGTFYYTINADKGIAKPEEVTAKQIKNVRVRFIPETSRTQSNKVATRSLVSDNIYWEEWKEDKEKEKKKEEKGKTEKENKEEGGPVAG
;
A
#
# COMPACT_ATOMS: atom_id res chain seq x y z
N MET A 1 -3.03 11.02 13.59
CA MET A 1 -1.62 11.45 13.52
C MET A 1 -0.92 10.56 12.51
N ALA A 2 -0.21 11.12 11.56
CA ALA A 2 0.56 10.41 10.54
C ALA A 2 2.04 10.76 10.70
N PHE A 3 2.93 9.87 10.25
CA PHE A 3 4.36 10.03 10.43
C PHE A 3 5.09 10.14 9.11
N PHE A 4 6.15 10.96 9.08
CA PHE A 4 7.05 11.04 7.95
C PHE A 4 8.51 11.00 8.40
N LYS A 5 9.39 10.55 7.48
CA LYS A 5 10.84 10.65 7.66
C LYS A 5 11.48 11.40 6.49
N LYS A 6 12.65 11.97 6.72
CA LYS A 6 13.44 12.66 5.70
C LYS A 6 14.28 11.66 4.92
N VAL A 7 14.14 11.61 3.61
CA VAL A 7 14.90 10.71 2.73
C VAL A 7 15.61 11.51 1.65
N LYS A 8 16.92 11.28 1.50
CA LYS A 8 17.71 11.87 0.42
C LYS A 8 17.59 11.03 -0.83
N LYS A 9 17.11 11.62 -1.93
CA LYS A 9 17.06 10.94 -3.22
C LYS A 9 18.44 10.97 -3.89
N LYS A 10 18.95 9.82 -4.25
CA LYS A 10 20.29 9.69 -4.89
C LYS A 10 20.38 10.45 -6.23
N ILE A 11 19.31 10.48 -7.01
CA ILE A 11 19.28 11.11 -8.35
C ILE A 11 19.39 12.63 -8.27
N THR A 12 18.67 13.26 -7.31
CA THR A 12 18.59 14.72 -7.22
C THR A 12 19.48 15.31 -6.13
N GLY A 13 20.01 14.47 -5.22
CA GLY A 13 20.75 14.92 -4.04
C GLY A 13 19.92 15.67 -2.99
N LEU A 14 18.62 15.87 -3.23
CA LEU A 14 17.71 16.65 -2.37
C LEU A 14 17.00 15.75 -1.35
N TRP A 15 16.57 16.36 -0.24
CA TRP A 15 15.81 15.71 0.81
C TRP A 15 14.29 15.87 0.58
N TYR A 16 13.55 14.80 0.81
CA TYR A 16 12.09 14.74 0.65
C TYR A 16 11.44 14.06 1.86
N PRO A 17 10.24 14.52 2.27
CA PRO A 17 9.45 13.79 3.24
C PRO A 17 8.93 12.50 2.61
N GLN A 18 9.05 11.40 3.34
CA GLN A 18 8.48 10.10 2.98
C GLN A 18 7.61 9.61 4.13
N VAL A 19 6.39 9.18 3.81
CA VAL A 19 5.46 8.60 4.78
C VAL A 19 6.09 7.38 5.47
N VAL A 20 5.88 7.27 6.77
CA VAL A 20 6.22 6.09 7.57
C VAL A 20 4.93 5.41 8.00
N VAL A 21 4.76 4.16 7.63
CA VAL A 21 3.64 3.33 8.07
C VAL A 21 4.04 2.66 9.39
N VAL A 22 3.26 2.88 10.44
CA VAL A 22 3.55 2.41 11.79
C VAL A 22 2.48 1.43 12.24
N GLY A 23 2.91 0.39 12.93
CA GLY A 23 2.03 -0.63 13.50
C GLY A 23 1.65 -1.74 12.52
N LYS A 24 0.81 -2.65 13.01
CA LYS A 24 0.27 -3.75 12.19
C LYS A 24 -0.86 -3.23 11.30
N PRO A 25 -1.07 -3.82 10.11
CA PRO A 25 -2.23 -3.49 9.29
C PRO A 25 -3.54 -3.69 10.07
N VAL A 26 -4.49 -2.79 9.87
CA VAL A 26 -5.85 -2.93 10.40
C VAL A 26 -6.52 -4.11 9.68
N THR A 27 -7.14 -5.00 10.44
CA THR A 27 -7.80 -6.19 9.90
C THR A 27 -9.24 -5.90 9.46
N THR A 28 -9.81 -6.81 8.64
CA THR A 28 -11.23 -6.74 8.26
C THR A 28 -12.15 -6.74 9.46
N ASP A 29 -11.83 -7.52 10.51
CA ASP A 29 -12.58 -7.53 11.77
C ASP A 29 -12.65 -6.15 12.42
N GLN A 30 -11.52 -5.47 12.53
CA GLN A 30 -11.45 -4.13 13.12
C GLN A 30 -12.22 -3.10 12.29
N VAL A 31 -12.23 -3.26 10.96
CA VAL A 31 -13.04 -2.42 10.07
C VAL A 31 -14.53 -2.70 10.29
N ALA A 32 -14.92 -3.99 10.39
CA ALA A 32 -16.30 -4.39 10.64
C ALA A 32 -16.80 -3.89 12.00
N ASP A 33 -15.97 -4.00 13.05
CA ASP A 33 -16.28 -3.46 14.38
C ASP A 33 -16.60 -1.96 14.30
N ARG A 34 -15.76 -1.21 13.58
CA ARG A 34 -15.92 0.23 13.48
C ARG A 34 -17.14 0.64 12.63
N LEU A 35 -17.43 -0.10 11.58
CA LEU A 35 -18.63 0.11 10.76
C LEU A 35 -19.92 -0.19 11.54
N ALA A 36 -19.94 -1.25 12.33
CA ALA A 36 -21.08 -1.59 13.18
C ALA A 36 -21.40 -0.49 14.22
N LEU A 37 -20.41 0.27 14.67
CA LEU A 37 -20.62 1.39 15.60
C LEU A 37 -21.29 2.60 14.97
N ILE A 38 -21.20 2.79 13.66
CA ILE A 38 -21.70 3.97 12.94
C ILE A 38 -22.85 3.64 11.98
N SER A 39 -23.23 2.36 11.87
CA SER A 39 -24.32 1.89 11.04
C SER A 39 -25.30 1.04 11.87
N THR A 40 -26.46 0.74 11.29
CA THR A 40 -27.46 -0.15 11.88
C THR A 40 -27.22 -1.63 11.58
N VAL A 41 -26.16 -1.94 10.82
CA VAL A 41 -25.82 -3.29 10.38
C VAL A 41 -25.02 -4.00 11.48
N SER A 42 -25.33 -5.28 11.69
CA SER A 42 -24.57 -6.07 12.69
C SER A 42 -23.11 -6.24 12.29
N ARG A 43 -22.23 -6.46 13.27
CA ARG A 43 -20.82 -6.76 13.02
C ARG A 43 -20.64 -7.96 12.08
N GLY A 44 -21.44 -9.02 12.30
CA GLY A 44 -21.36 -10.25 11.51
C GLY A 44 -21.70 -10.04 10.05
N ASP A 45 -22.81 -9.34 9.78
CA ASP A 45 -23.24 -9.02 8.42
C ASP A 45 -22.23 -8.11 7.73
N THR A 46 -21.73 -7.09 8.44
CA THR A 46 -20.70 -6.19 7.92
C THR A 46 -19.43 -6.96 7.54
N TYR A 47 -19.00 -7.90 8.38
CA TYR A 47 -17.83 -8.72 8.10
C TYR A 47 -18.05 -9.59 6.86
N ALA A 48 -19.21 -10.25 6.74
CA ALA A 48 -19.55 -11.07 5.58
C ALA A 48 -19.52 -10.24 4.29
N VAL A 49 -20.20 -9.09 4.28
CA VAL A 49 -20.21 -8.18 3.12
C VAL A 49 -18.81 -7.74 2.72
N LEU A 50 -17.95 -7.39 3.68
CA LEU A 50 -16.58 -6.99 3.39
C LEU A 50 -15.72 -8.14 2.82
N LYS A 51 -15.98 -9.38 3.24
CA LYS A 51 -15.30 -10.56 2.71
C LYS A 51 -15.68 -10.85 1.27
N ASP A 52 -16.97 -10.74 0.96
CA ASP A 52 -17.50 -11.07 -0.37
C ASP A 52 -17.30 -9.94 -1.39
N LEU A 53 -17.15 -8.70 -0.90
CA LEU A 53 -16.98 -7.52 -1.76
C LEU A 53 -15.85 -7.69 -2.79
N GLY A 54 -14.74 -8.29 -2.40
CA GLY A 54 -13.59 -8.50 -3.28
C GLY A 54 -13.92 -9.40 -4.49
N GLU A 55 -14.65 -10.48 -4.25
CA GLU A 55 -15.07 -11.43 -5.29
C GLU A 55 -16.10 -10.79 -6.24
N VAL A 56 -17.09 -10.10 -5.69
CA VAL A 56 -18.10 -9.37 -6.48
C VAL A 56 -17.44 -8.31 -7.36
N MET A 57 -16.51 -7.53 -6.82
CA MET A 57 -15.77 -6.55 -7.62
C MET A 57 -14.94 -7.21 -8.71
N ALA A 58 -14.29 -8.31 -8.41
CA ALA A 58 -13.47 -9.04 -9.37
C ALA A 58 -14.30 -9.59 -10.52
N SER A 59 -15.52 -10.10 -10.26
CA SER A 59 -16.41 -10.61 -11.29
C SER A 59 -16.80 -9.53 -12.31
N PHE A 60 -17.21 -8.35 -11.83
CA PHE A 60 -17.53 -7.23 -12.73
C PHE A 60 -16.31 -6.73 -13.53
N MET A 61 -15.14 -6.67 -12.90
CA MET A 61 -13.93 -6.25 -13.61
C MET A 61 -13.48 -7.31 -14.64
N ALA A 62 -13.73 -8.59 -14.42
CA ALA A 62 -13.46 -9.64 -15.38
C ALA A 62 -14.37 -9.57 -16.64
N GLU A 63 -15.56 -8.98 -16.52
CA GLU A 63 -16.43 -8.63 -17.63
C GLU A 63 -15.96 -7.39 -18.44
N GLY A 64 -14.82 -6.80 -18.07
CA GLY A 64 -14.29 -5.59 -18.71
C GLY A 64 -14.91 -4.28 -18.18
N ARG A 65 -15.62 -4.33 -17.06
CA ARG A 65 -16.28 -3.17 -16.45
C ARG A 65 -15.40 -2.54 -15.38
N THR A 66 -15.61 -1.25 -15.14
CA THR A 66 -15.05 -0.57 -13.96
C THR A 66 -16.06 -0.64 -12.81
N VAL A 67 -15.56 -0.76 -11.58
CA VAL A 67 -16.40 -0.75 -10.37
C VAL A 67 -16.20 0.56 -9.64
N LYS A 68 -17.25 1.36 -9.54
CA LYS A 68 -17.27 2.60 -8.76
C LYS A 68 -17.98 2.34 -7.43
N LEU A 69 -17.29 2.61 -6.32
CA LEU A 69 -17.86 2.67 -4.98
C LEU A 69 -17.90 4.14 -4.55
N GLU A 70 -19.12 4.64 -4.29
CA GLU A 70 -19.32 6.02 -3.84
C GLU A 70 -18.62 6.27 -2.50
N GLY A 71 -18.01 7.43 -2.35
CA GLY A 71 -17.20 7.77 -1.17
C GLY A 71 -15.85 7.07 -1.09
N VAL A 72 -15.54 6.12 -1.99
CA VAL A 72 -14.27 5.39 -2.04
C VAL A 72 -13.52 5.75 -3.32
N GLY A 73 -14.02 5.33 -4.48
CA GLY A 73 -13.37 5.55 -5.76
C GLY A 73 -13.70 4.50 -6.79
N THR A 74 -12.89 4.45 -7.85
CA THR A 74 -13.10 3.57 -8.99
C THR A 74 -11.96 2.56 -9.10
N PHE A 75 -12.32 1.30 -9.28
CA PHE A 75 -11.42 0.17 -9.50
C PHE A 75 -11.56 -0.34 -10.93
N TYR A 76 -10.45 -0.71 -11.55
CA TYR A 76 -10.43 -1.26 -12.90
C TYR A 76 -9.17 -2.08 -13.15
N TYR A 77 -9.23 -2.97 -14.14
CA TYR A 77 -8.08 -3.75 -14.55
C TYR A 77 -7.17 -2.99 -15.51
N THR A 78 -5.89 -3.22 -15.37
CA THR A 78 -4.86 -2.91 -16.37
C THR A 78 -4.03 -4.15 -16.62
N ILE A 79 -3.50 -4.27 -17.81
CA ILE A 79 -2.66 -5.41 -18.20
C ILE A 79 -1.20 -4.97 -18.36
N ASN A 80 -0.31 -5.92 -18.09
CA ASN A 80 1.07 -5.88 -18.57
C ASN A 80 1.20 -6.88 -19.69
N ALA A 81 1.64 -6.41 -20.85
CA ALA A 81 1.98 -7.26 -21.97
C ALA A 81 3.48 -7.61 -21.99
N ASP A 82 3.81 -8.64 -22.73
CA ASP A 82 5.19 -8.97 -23.13
C ASP A 82 5.72 -7.93 -24.14
N LYS A 83 6.74 -8.28 -24.89
CA LYS A 83 7.29 -7.40 -25.92
C LYS A 83 6.20 -6.98 -26.92
N GLY A 84 6.25 -5.73 -27.34
CA GLY A 84 5.39 -5.22 -28.39
C GLY A 84 5.68 -5.93 -29.72
N ILE A 85 4.66 -6.08 -30.56
CA ILE A 85 4.73 -6.64 -31.91
C ILE A 85 4.50 -5.51 -32.91
N ALA A 86 5.19 -5.57 -34.06
CA ALA A 86 5.15 -4.51 -35.05
C ALA A 86 3.82 -4.45 -35.83
N LYS A 87 3.13 -5.60 -35.97
CA LYS A 87 1.89 -5.68 -36.73
C LYS A 87 0.70 -5.90 -35.79
N PRO A 88 -0.36 -5.09 -35.89
CA PRO A 88 -1.52 -5.20 -35.01
C PRO A 88 -2.25 -6.53 -35.16
N GLU A 89 -2.23 -7.17 -36.35
CA GLU A 89 -2.88 -8.45 -36.62
C GLU A 89 -2.25 -9.63 -35.86
N GLU A 90 -1.00 -9.49 -35.43
CA GLU A 90 -0.25 -10.51 -34.70
C GLU A 90 -0.44 -10.39 -33.18
N VAL A 91 -1.13 -9.34 -32.71
CA VAL A 91 -1.39 -9.13 -31.28
C VAL A 91 -2.47 -10.09 -30.79
N THR A 92 -2.13 -10.87 -29.76
CA THR A 92 -3.05 -11.87 -29.17
C THR A 92 -3.08 -11.77 -27.65
N ALA A 93 -4.15 -12.30 -27.05
CA ALA A 93 -4.30 -12.36 -25.59
C ALA A 93 -3.17 -13.15 -24.89
N LYS A 94 -2.46 -14.03 -25.62
CA LYS A 94 -1.32 -14.79 -25.06
C LYS A 94 -0.15 -13.91 -24.61
N GLN A 95 -0.09 -12.64 -25.07
CA GLN A 95 0.92 -11.68 -24.68
C GLN A 95 0.63 -11.04 -23.31
N ILE A 96 -0.57 -11.22 -22.78
CA ILE A 96 -0.94 -10.70 -21.45
C ILE A 96 -0.24 -11.53 -20.39
N LYS A 97 0.74 -10.94 -19.71
CA LYS A 97 1.48 -11.60 -18.62
C LYS A 97 0.78 -11.49 -17.28
N ASN A 98 0.31 -10.29 -16.94
CA ASN A 98 -0.28 -10.00 -15.65
C ASN A 98 -1.45 -9.03 -15.77
N VAL A 99 -2.46 -9.26 -14.97
CA VAL A 99 -3.55 -8.33 -14.72
C VAL A 99 -3.31 -7.63 -13.39
N ARG A 100 -3.52 -6.32 -13.34
CA ARG A 100 -3.37 -5.51 -12.12
C ARG A 100 -4.64 -4.74 -11.85
N VAL A 101 -5.03 -4.68 -10.60
CA VAL A 101 -6.08 -3.75 -10.16
C VAL A 101 -5.48 -2.36 -10.02
N ARG A 102 -6.14 -1.38 -10.62
CA ARG A 102 -5.87 0.04 -10.40
C ARG A 102 -7.01 0.66 -9.62
N PHE A 103 -6.66 1.63 -8.82
CA PHE A 103 -7.58 2.37 -7.98
C PHE A 103 -7.40 3.87 -8.21
N ILE A 104 -8.52 4.57 -8.41
CA ILE A 104 -8.57 6.03 -8.49
C ILE A 104 -9.51 6.49 -7.37
N PRO A 105 -9.01 7.24 -6.36
CA PRO A 105 -9.87 7.82 -5.33
C PRO A 105 -10.94 8.72 -5.95
N GLU A 106 -12.15 8.69 -5.41
CA GLU A 106 -13.18 9.62 -5.83
C GLU A 106 -12.75 11.05 -5.48
N THR A 107 -12.97 11.97 -6.42
CA THR A 107 -12.61 13.38 -6.25
C THR A 107 -13.83 14.25 -6.51
N SER A 108 -14.12 15.18 -5.62
CA SER A 108 -15.00 16.29 -5.95
C SER A 108 -14.21 17.40 -6.62
N ARG A 109 -14.84 18.08 -7.57
CA ARG A 109 -14.24 19.21 -8.29
C ARG A 109 -15.04 20.47 -8.07
N THR A 110 -14.34 21.60 -7.97
CA THR A 110 -14.97 22.93 -7.97
C THR A 110 -15.49 23.28 -9.38
N GLN A 111 -16.29 24.33 -9.49
CA GLN A 111 -16.77 24.87 -10.78
C GLN A 111 -15.60 25.20 -11.73
N SER A 112 -14.43 25.56 -11.20
CA SER A 112 -13.20 25.79 -11.96
C SER A 112 -12.43 24.52 -12.34
N ASN A 113 -13.03 23.34 -12.19
CA ASN A 113 -12.47 22.01 -12.48
C ASN A 113 -11.22 21.64 -11.65
N LYS A 114 -10.92 22.38 -10.58
CA LYS A 114 -9.87 22.03 -9.62
C LYS A 114 -10.38 20.98 -8.65
N VAL A 115 -9.50 20.06 -8.24
CA VAL A 115 -9.83 19.06 -7.21
C VAL A 115 -10.03 19.77 -5.89
N ALA A 116 -11.26 19.70 -5.33
CA ALA A 116 -11.60 20.27 -4.04
C ALA A 116 -11.28 19.27 -2.91
N THR A 117 -11.80 18.04 -3.02
CA THR A 117 -11.56 16.98 -2.03
C THR A 117 -11.25 15.66 -2.73
N ARG A 118 -10.54 14.79 -2.02
CA ARG A 118 -10.32 13.39 -2.44
C ARG A 118 -10.87 12.48 -1.37
N SER A 119 -11.68 11.51 -1.75
CA SER A 119 -12.11 10.46 -0.80
C SER A 119 -10.89 9.75 -0.22
N LEU A 120 -11.03 9.21 0.97
CA LEU A 120 -9.98 8.54 1.75
C LEU A 120 -8.78 9.45 2.16
N VAL A 121 -8.84 10.73 1.87
CA VAL A 121 -7.87 11.71 2.35
C VAL A 121 -8.58 12.66 3.30
N SER A 122 -8.22 12.63 4.58
CA SER A 122 -8.74 13.58 5.56
C SER A 122 -8.11 14.94 5.35
N ASP A 123 -8.93 16.01 5.42
CA ASP A 123 -8.44 17.40 5.29
C ASP A 123 -7.53 17.81 6.45
N ASN A 124 -7.66 17.13 7.60
CA ASN A 124 -6.93 17.43 8.83
C ASN A 124 -5.95 16.32 9.21
N ILE A 125 -4.97 16.02 8.34
CA ILE A 125 -3.91 15.06 8.67
C ILE A 125 -2.81 15.81 9.44
N TYR A 126 -2.63 15.44 10.70
CA TYR A 126 -1.52 15.93 11.51
C TYR A 126 -0.26 15.10 11.24
N TRP A 127 0.81 15.75 10.78
CA TRP A 127 2.07 15.12 10.42
C TRP A 127 3.14 15.37 11.47
N GLU A 128 3.80 14.28 11.93
CA GLU A 128 4.92 14.33 12.87
C GLU A 128 6.15 13.65 12.26
N GLU A 129 7.32 14.20 12.55
CA GLU A 129 8.57 13.60 12.10
C GLU A 129 8.86 12.33 12.90
N TRP A 130 8.95 11.19 12.22
CA TRP A 130 9.35 9.93 12.82
C TRP A 130 10.84 9.97 13.15
N LYS A 131 11.17 10.01 14.44
CA LYS A 131 12.53 9.84 14.93
C LYS A 131 12.72 8.35 15.23
N GLU A 132 13.51 7.66 14.44
CA GLU A 132 13.96 6.31 14.81
C GLU A 132 14.76 6.43 16.11
N ASP A 133 14.39 5.63 17.10
CA ASP A 133 15.16 5.57 18.36
C ASP A 133 16.56 5.08 18.03
N LYS A 134 17.53 6.00 18.01
CA LYS A 134 18.94 5.71 17.74
C LYS A 134 19.55 4.65 18.70
N GLU A 135 18.87 4.36 19.80
CA GLU A 135 19.23 3.28 20.72
C GLU A 135 19.03 1.87 20.15
N LYS A 136 18.05 1.66 19.25
CA LYS A 136 17.82 0.35 18.63
C LYS A 136 18.85 0.04 17.52
N GLU A 137 19.34 1.06 16.83
CA GLU A 137 20.41 0.89 15.85
C GLU A 137 21.75 0.62 16.54
N LYS A 138 22.09 1.34 17.61
CA LYS A 138 23.29 1.09 18.40
C LYS A 138 23.32 -0.33 18.97
N LYS A 139 22.20 -0.85 19.49
CA LYS A 139 22.10 -2.23 19.99
C LYS A 139 22.21 -3.30 18.89
N LYS A 140 21.83 -2.98 17.65
CA LYS A 140 22.05 -3.89 16.51
C LYS A 140 23.48 -3.87 16.01
N GLU A 141 24.13 -2.73 16.00
CA GLU A 141 25.55 -2.60 15.63
C GLU A 141 26.46 -3.23 16.68
N GLU A 142 26.16 -3.08 17.97
CA GLU A 142 26.92 -3.75 19.05
C GLU A 142 26.76 -5.27 19.00
N LYS A 143 25.54 -5.80 18.79
CA LYS A 143 25.35 -7.24 18.63
C LYS A 143 26.06 -7.81 17.39
N GLY A 144 26.03 -7.07 16.28
CA GLY A 144 26.72 -7.47 15.05
C GLY A 144 28.26 -7.46 15.15
N LYS A 145 28.85 -6.65 16.04
CA LYS A 145 30.27 -6.62 16.32
C LYS A 145 30.69 -7.79 17.22
N THR A 146 29.93 -8.05 18.28
CA THR A 146 30.20 -9.16 19.22
C THR A 146 30.09 -10.54 18.55
N GLU A 147 29.22 -10.70 17.56
CA GLU A 147 29.10 -11.96 16.78
C GLU A 147 30.26 -12.15 15.78
N LYS A 148 30.90 -11.06 15.35
CA LYS A 148 32.10 -11.16 14.48
C LYS A 148 33.39 -11.44 15.26
N GLU A 149 33.57 -10.84 16.42
CA GLU A 149 34.73 -11.09 17.30
C GLU A 149 34.77 -12.54 17.84
N ASN A 150 33.60 -13.11 18.18
CA ASN A 150 33.55 -14.53 18.63
C ASN A 150 33.77 -15.58 17.52
N LYS A 151 33.78 -15.16 16.24
CA LYS A 151 34.09 -16.06 15.12
C LYS A 151 35.59 -16.07 14.73
N GLU A 152 36.35 -15.08 15.14
CA GLU A 152 37.79 -14.98 14.83
C GLU A 152 38.67 -15.64 15.88
N GLU A 153 38.18 -15.87 17.13
CA GLU A 153 38.99 -16.54 18.17
C GLU A 153 38.92 -18.09 18.19
N GLY A 154 38.15 -18.70 17.28
CA GLY A 154 37.98 -20.16 17.15
C GLY A 154 38.88 -20.80 16.09
N GLY A 155 40.17 -20.45 16.02
CA GLY A 155 41.14 -21.15 15.17
C GLY A 155 41.55 -22.52 15.76
N PRO A 156 41.78 -23.53 14.92
CA PRO A 156 42.00 -24.90 15.39
C PRO A 156 43.37 -25.02 16.08
N VAL A 157 43.33 -25.52 17.31
CA VAL A 157 44.56 -26.02 18.00
C VAL A 157 44.82 -27.42 17.44
N ALA A 158 45.88 -27.52 16.64
CA ALA A 158 46.44 -28.79 16.20
C ALA A 158 47.18 -29.43 17.38
N GLY A 159 46.89 -30.70 17.66
CA GLY A 159 47.59 -31.60 18.54
C GLY A 159 47.32 -33.03 18.09
#